data_7d6f39be0997c8f6b9fecebe31c5022b
#
_entry.id   7d6f39be0997c8f6b9fecebe31c5022b
#
_cell.length_a   1.000
_cell.length_b   1.000
_cell.length_c   1.000
_cell.angle_alpha   90.00
_cell.angle_beta   90.00
_cell.angle_gamma   90.00
#
_symmetry.space_group_name_H-M   'P 1'
#
loop_
_entity.id
_entity.type
_entity.pdbx_description
1 polymer ?
#
loop_
_entity_poly.entity_id
_entity_poly.type
_entity_poly.pdbx_seq_one_letter_code
_entity_poly.pdbx_strand_id
1 'polypeptide(L)'
;MTENPGTTPPRDDEPQPPQGQPPAGPPPAPQQPYGQQPPGQPYPPQQPYGQQPPGQPYPQQPHGQQPPPGQPYPPQQPYPQPGYAQQPSGAPAYGAPTAGTSVGDAFSWGWTKFTQQVGPFLLGVLAYLAVIVVVSAVLFAVILGGTVASVDPDTQELRNGAGVGLVFGYLLVAAVAVLLSAFMQAGVTRATLEVADGRRIEVGTFFRFDDFGKVVVAALLVGLGTAVGVLLFVIPGLVFAFLAQFTLFYVIDKRMAPVDAIRASFTLVSRNLGAVLLLFLAVYAANLVGSALCGVGQLVSFPVGLLATTWMYRRLQDEPVAP
;
A
#
# COMPACT_ATOMS: atom_id res chain seq x y z
N MET A 1 -58.80 -15.82 64.90
CA MET A 1 -59.26 -17.23 64.84
C MET A 1 -58.47 -17.82 63.68
N THR A 2 -57.24 -18.39 64.01
CA THR A 2 -57.10 -19.86 64.13
C THR A 2 -57.15 -20.50 62.75
N GLU A 3 -56.22 -21.16 62.17
CA GLU A 3 -55.33 -22.19 62.68
C GLU A 3 -54.27 -22.53 61.63
N ASN A 4 -53.03 -22.73 62.07
CA ASN A 4 -52.06 -23.54 61.41
C ASN A 4 -52.31 -24.99 61.93
N PRO A 5 -52.22 -26.06 61.13
CA PRO A 5 -51.02 -26.87 61.24
C PRO A 5 -50.71 -27.71 60.01
N GLY A 6 -49.46 -28.19 59.97
CA GLY A 6 -49.11 -29.28 59.09
C GLY A 6 -47.67 -29.39 58.65
N THR A 7 -46.83 -29.68 59.63
CA THR A 7 -45.50 -30.28 59.40
C THR A 7 -45.59 -31.58 58.66
N THR A 8 -44.89 -31.70 57.56
CA THR A 8 -44.62 -33.01 56.90
C THR A 8 -43.11 -33.22 56.92
N PRO A 9 -42.61 -34.40 57.28
CA PRO A 9 -41.21 -34.72 57.48
C PRO A 9 -40.44 -34.88 56.15
N PRO A 10 -39.11 -34.80 56.19
CA PRO A 10 -38.28 -34.85 54.99
C PRO A 10 -38.27 -36.28 54.39
N ARG A 11 -38.42 -36.32 53.07
CA ARG A 11 -38.15 -37.51 52.27
C ARG A 11 -36.67 -37.52 51.91
N ASP A 12 -35.92 -38.38 52.55
CA ASP A 12 -34.63 -38.85 52.06
C ASP A 12 -34.91 -39.72 50.83
N ASP A 13 -34.30 -39.33 49.70
CA ASP A 13 -33.98 -40.15 48.52
C ASP A 13 -34.04 -39.28 47.26
N GLU A 14 -33.04 -38.38 47.13
CA GLU A 14 -32.71 -37.79 45.83
C GLU A 14 -31.24 -38.10 45.50
N PRO A 15 -30.95 -38.86 44.44
CA PRO A 15 -29.55 -39.18 44.09
C PRO A 15 -28.81 -37.93 43.64
N GLN A 16 -27.66 -37.66 44.26
CA GLN A 16 -26.75 -36.60 43.82
C GLN A 16 -26.27 -36.86 42.38
N PRO A 17 -26.24 -35.85 41.50
CA PRO A 17 -25.62 -35.98 40.19
C PRO A 17 -24.12 -36.18 40.35
N PRO A 18 -23.47 -37.00 39.48
CA PRO A 18 -22.05 -37.29 39.57
C PRO A 18 -21.25 -36.01 39.30
N GLN A 19 -20.31 -35.71 40.17
CA GLN A 19 -19.30 -34.67 39.98
C GLN A 19 -18.49 -34.98 38.72
N GLY A 20 -18.62 -34.10 37.70
CA GLY A 20 -17.86 -34.17 36.46
C GLY A 20 -16.38 -34.04 36.70
N GLN A 21 -15.66 -35.04 36.27
CA GLN A 21 -14.19 -34.97 36.13
C GLN A 21 -13.84 -33.85 35.12
N PRO A 22 -12.73 -33.14 35.34
CA PRO A 22 -12.28 -32.15 34.37
C PRO A 22 -11.96 -32.84 33.02
N PRO A 23 -12.23 -32.20 31.88
CA PRO A 23 -11.99 -32.77 30.58
C PRO A 23 -10.52 -33.11 30.39
N ALA A 24 -10.25 -34.34 29.96
CA ALA A 24 -8.94 -34.81 29.58
C ALA A 24 -8.40 -33.92 28.46
N GLY A 25 -7.12 -33.50 28.61
CA GLY A 25 -6.41 -32.75 27.61
C GLY A 25 -6.30 -33.48 26.25
N PRO A 26 -6.03 -32.77 25.17
CA PRO A 26 -5.97 -33.36 23.85
C PRO A 26 -4.86 -34.45 23.79
N PRO A 27 -5.08 -35.49 22.99
CA PRO A 27 -4.11 -36.58 22.84
C PRO A 27 -2.79 -36.07 22.27
N PRO A 28 -1.63 -36.64 22.67
CA PRO A 28 -0.34 -36.26 22.12
C PRO A 28 -0.28 -36.59 20.63
N ALA A 29 0.28 -35.65 19.86
CA ALA A 29 0.48 -35.80 18.43
C ALA A 29 1.37 -37.03 18.13
N PRO A 30 1.11 -37.77 17.02
CA PRO A 30 1.93 -38.93 16.65
C PRO A 30 3.37 -38.49 16.41
N GLN A 31 4.31 -39.15 17.10
CA GLN A 31 5.74 -39.01 16.85
C GLN A 31 6.04 -39.57 15.47
N GLN A 32 6.57 -38.75 14.60
CA GLN A 32 7.10 -39.18 13.30
C GLN A 32 8.37 -40.02 13.55
N PRO A 33 8.57 -41.12 12.81
CA PRO A 33 9.79 -41.90 12.88
C PRO A 33 10.98 -41.06 12.38
N TYR A 34 12.08 -41.11 13.13
CA TYR A 34 13.36 -40.55 12.70
C TYR A 34 13.79 -41.22 11.38
N GLY A 35 13.57 -40.49 10.26
CA GLY A 35 14.09 -40.84 8.96
C GLY A 35 15.58 -40.50 8.90
N GLN A 36 16.35 -41.49 8.46
CA GLN A 36 17.78 -41.44 8.27
C GLN A 36 18.23 -40.22 7.43
N GLN A 37 19.23 -39.48 7.96
CA GLN A 37 19.94 -38.45 7.21
C GLN A 37 20.68 -39.07 6.01
N PRO A 38 20.63 -38.47 4.83
CA PRO A 38 21.53 -38.82 3.72
C PRO A 38 22.98 -38.44 4.06
N PRO A 39 23.98 -39.18 3.56
CA PRO A 39 25.39 -38.89 3.86
C PRO A 39 25.85 -37.57 3.22
N GLY A 40 26.59 -36.84 3.99
CA GLY A 40 27.38 -35.68 3.84
C GLY A 40 27.63 -35.06 2.48
N GLN A 41 27.26 -33.77 2.40
CA GLN A 41 28.00 -32.82 1.57
C GLN A 41 29.07 -32.14 2.44
N PRO A 42 30.31 -31.92 1.91
CA PRO A 42 31.34 -31.25 2.66
C PRO A 42 31.00 -29.80 2.94
N TYR A 43 31.10 -29.38 4.18
CA TYR A 43 31.00 -27.97 4.58
C TYR A 43 32.13 -27.16 3.89
N PRO A 44 31.85 -25.94 3.37
CA PRO A 44 32.89 -25.04 2.97
C PRO A 44 33.74 -24.64 4.18
N PRO A 45 35.08 -24.45 4.02
CA PRO A 45 35.95 -24.15 5.13
C PRO A 45 35.57 -22.85 5.81
N GLN A 46 35.41 -22.87 7.12
CA GLN A 46 35.25 -21.68 7.95
C GLN A 46 36.51 -20.84 7.83
N GLN A 47 36.34 -19.58 7.46
CA GLN A 47 37.41 -18.60 7.51
C GLN A 47 37.84 -18.39 8.97
N PRO A 48 39.14 -18.30 9.26
CA PRO A 48 39.63 -18.05 10.62
C PRO A 48 39.14 -16.64 11.05
N TYR A 49 38.59 -16.58 12.26
CA TYR A 49 38.34 -15.32 12.95
C TYR A 49 39.66 -14.54 13.01
N GLY A 50 39.68 -13.39 12.33
CA GLY A 50 40.80 -12.46 12.38
C GLY A 50 41.04 -12.04 13.83
N GLN A 51 42.25 -12.29 14.31
CA GLN A 51 42.76 -11.77 15.57
C GLN A 51 42.67 -10.25 15.54
N GLN A 52 42.03 -9.63 16.49
CA GLN A 52 42.11 -8.20 16.75
C GLN A 52 43.56 -7.85 17.01
N PRO A 53 44.10 -6.79 16.38
CA PRO A 53 45.44 -6.28 16.72
C PRO A 53 45.48 -5.84 18.20
N PRO A 54 46.59 -6.06 18.92
CA PRO A 54 46.73 -5.59 20.29
C PRO A 54 46.56 -4.07 20.34
N GLY A 55 45.68 -3.62 21.26
CA GLY A 55 45.42 -2.21 21.48
C GLY A 55 46.72 -1.44 21.79
N GLN A 56 46.92 -0.35 21.07
CA GLN A 56 47.97 0.59 21.41
C GLN A 56 47.69 1.23 22.78
N PRO A 57 48.69 1.37 23.64
CA PRO A 57 48.55 2.02 24.93
C PRO A 57 48.18 3.49 24.74
N TYR A 58 47.10 3.94 25.36
CA TYR A 58 46.82 5.36 25.49
C TYR A 58 47.96 6.04 26.29
N PRO A 59 48.50 7.18 25.85
CA PRO A 59 49.40 7.95 26.67
C PRO A 59 48.65 8.49 27.88
N GLN A 60 49.02 8.04 29.08
CA GLN A 60 48.58 8.64 30.33
C GLN A 60 49.11 10.05 30.41
N GLN A 61 48.22 11.06 30.50
CA GLN A 61 48.62 12.41 30.88
C GLN A 61 49.12 12.40 32.30
N PRO A 62 50.29 13.01 32.61
CA PRO A 62 50.74 13.19 33.97
C PRO A 62 49.81 14.13 34.74
N HIS A 63 49.37 13.67 35.89
CA HIS A 63 48.65 14.49 36.86
C HIS A 63 49.54 15.63 37.38
N GLY A 64 49.06 16.85 37.21
CA GLY A 64 49.15 17.92 38.20
C GLY A 64 50.53 18.37 38.66
N GLN A 65 51.04 19.40 38.02
CA GLN A 65 51.77 20.42 38.76
C GLN A 65 51.02 21.75 38.63
N GLN A 66 50.55 22.31 39.74
CA GLN A 66 50.03 23.66 39.80
C GLN A 66 51.12 24.63 39.37
N PRO A 67 50.86 25.57 38.46
CA PRO A 67 51.80 26.62 38.13
C PRO A 67 51.93 27.59 39.29
N PRO A 68 53.12 28.18 39.55
CA PRO A 68 53.31 29.18 40.58
C PRO A 68 52.54 30.46 40.25
N PRO A 69 52.04 31.21 41.24
CA PRO A 69 51.28 32.44 41.02
C PRO A 69 52.16 33.53 40.48
N GLY A 70 51.78 34.10 39.33
CA GLY A 70 52.35 35.36 38.91
C GLY A 70 52.89 35.54 37.49
N GLN A 71 52.35 34.83 36.48
CA GLN A 71 52.66 35.25 35.09
C GLN A 71 51.39 35.53 34.28
N PRO A 72 51.30 36.65 33.53
CA PRO A 72 50.16 36.96 32.67
C PRO A 72 50.06 35.94 31.55
N TYR A 73 48.86 35.38 31.31
CA TYR A 73 48.62 34.47 30.18
C TYR A 73 48.86 35.22 28.85
N PRO A 74 49.54 34.57 27.88
CA PRO A 74 49.55 35.08 26.53
C PRO A 74 48.15 34.96 25.92
N PRO A 75 47.74 35.88 25.02
CA PRO A 75 46.43 35.86 24.41
C PRO A 75 46.26 34.58 23.62
N GLN A 76 45.22 33.80 23.95
CA GLN A 76 44.85 32.61 23.18
C GLN A 76 44.41 33.04 21.80
N GLN A 77 45.09 32.53 20.76
CA GLN A 77 44.64 32.65 19.39
C GLN A 77 43.33 31.85 19.23
N PRO A 78 42.29 32.41 18.56
CA PRO A 78 41.07 31.69 18.31
C PRO A 78 41.34 30.46 17.46
N TYR A 79 41.03 29.27 17.96
CA TYR A 79 40.99 28.06 17.13
C TYR A 79 39.94 28.28 16.04
N PRO A 80 40.23 27.98 14.77
CA PRO A 80 39.21 27.97 13.74
C PRO A 80 38.19 26.86 14.08
N GLN A 81 36.99 27.25 14.49
CA GLN A 81 35.85 26.34 14.60
C GLN A 81 35.52 25.83 13.21
N PRO A 82 35.32 24.50 13.01
CA PRO A 82 34.70 24.01 11.80
C PRO A 82 33.34 24.71 11.68
N GLY A 83 33.15 25.43 10.56
CA GLY A 83 31.92 26.17 10.31
C GLY A 83 30.71 25.23 10.33
N TYR A 84 30.02 25.24 11.46
CA TYR A 84 28.61 24.82 11.47
C TYR A 84 27.87 25.91 10.71
N ALA A 85 27.41 25.56 9.52
CA ALA A 85 26.46 26.38 8.80
C ALA A 85 25.30 26.66 9.77
N GLN A 86 25.14 27.92 10.16
CA GLN A 86 23.98 28.37 10.95
C GLN A 86 22.73 28.04 10.15
N GLN A 87 22.02 26.99 10.58
CA GLN A 87 20.62 26.82 10.18
C GLN A 87 19.89 28.07 10.65
N PRO A 88 19.14 28.75 9.77
CA PRO A 88 18.25 29.79 10.21
C PRO A 88 17.24 29.16 11.20
N SER A 89 17.19 29.67 12.42
CA SER A 89 16.14 29.37 13.39
C SER A 89 14.82 29.99 12.90
N GLY A 90 14.20 29.34 11.94
CA GLY A 90 12.83 29.55 11.54
C GLY A 90 11.97 28.54 12.28
N ALA A 91 10.84 28.99 12.84
CA ALA A 91 9.84 28.15 13.46
C ALA A 91 9.58 26.87 12.61
N PRO A 92 9.26 25.72 13.24
CA PRO A 92 8.98 24.51 12.49
C PRO A 92 7.83 24.81 11.52
N ALA A 93 8.14 24.87 10.25
CA ALA A 93 7.13 24.98 9.21
C ALA A 93 6.30 23.71 9.31
N TYR A 94 5.04 23.85 9.67
CA TYR A 94 4.06 22.78 9.59
C TYR A 94 4.11 22.21 8.17
N GLY A 95 4.59 20.98 8.01
CA GLY A 95 4.65 20.29 6.73
C GLY A 95 5.99 20.31 6.00
N ALA A 96 7.13 20.63 6.66
CA ALA A 96 8.42 20.37 6.04
C ALA A 96 8.56 18.85 5.81
N PRO A 97 8.87 18.39 4.56
CA PRO A 97 9.10 16.97 4.31
C PRO A 97 10.20 16.49 5.26
N THR A 98 9.98 15.37 5.94
CA THR A 98 11.05 14.69 6.68
C THR A 98 12.25 14.56 5.75
N ALA A 99 13.45 14.92 6.23
CA ALA A 99 14.66 14.96 5.43
C ALA A 99 14.81 13.61 4.69
N GLY A 100 14.56 13.62 3.36
CA GLY A 100 14.60 12.41 2.52
C GLY A 100 13.33 12.07 1.74
N THR A 101 12.23 12.84 1.85
CA THR A 101 10.99 12.59 1.08
C THR A 101 10.70 13.74 0.12
N SER A 102 11.58 13.99 -0.86
CA SER A 102 11.30 14.98 -1.90
C SER A 102 10.54 14.34 -3.08
N VAL A 103 9.64 15.11 -3.68
CA VAL A 103 8.92 14.70 -4.90
C VAL A 103 9.90 14.51 -6.06
N GLY A 104 10.96 15.31 -6.10
CA GLY A 104 12.02 15.18 -7.09
C GLY A 104 12.74 13.82 -7.00
N ASP A 105 13.06 13.36 -5.77
CA ASP A 105 13.67 12.05 -5.55
C ASP A 105 12.72 10.91 -5.94
N ALA A 106 11.43 11.06 -5.65
CA ALA A 106 10.41 10.09 -6.04
C ALA A 106 10.34 9.91 -7.56
N PHE A 107 10.33 11.02 -8.31
CA PHE A 107 10.32 10.98 -9.79
C PHE A 107 11.65 10.49 -10.36
N SER A 108 12.77 10.90 -9.81
CA SER A 108 14.11 10.44 -10.23
C SER A 108 14.24 8.92 -10.05
N TRP A 109 13.83 8.41 -8.89
CA TRP A 109 13.80 6.97 -8.63
C TRP A 109 12.81 6.27 -9.58
N GLY A 110 11.60 6.80 -9.72
CA GLY A 110 10.59 6.24 -10.63
C GLY A 110 11.05 6.17 -12.07
N TRP A 111 11.73 7.21 -12.56
CA TRP A 111 12.33 7.24 -13.89
C TRP A 111 13.43 6.18 -14.05
N THR A 112 14.35 6.11 -13.07
CA THR A 112 15.43 5.13 -13.07
C THR A 112 14.90 3.70 -13.11
N LYS A 113 13.90 3.39 -12.27
CA LYS A 113 13.29 2.05 -12.24
C LYS A 113 12.49 1.73 -13.49
N PHE A 114 11.78 2.69 -14.03
CA PHE A 114 11.10 2.54 -15.31
C PHE A 114 12.07 2.23 -16.43
N THR A 115 13.16 2.99 -16.58
CA THR A 115 14.16 2.79 -17.64
C THR A 115 14.88 1.45 -17.53
N GLN A 116 15.07 0.93 -16.31
CA GLN A 116 15.63 -0.41 -16.08
C GLN A 116 14.70 -1.55 -16.51
N GLN A 117 13.38 -1.31 -16.53
CA GLN A 117 12.36 -2.34 -16.79
C GLN A 117 11.30 -1.89 -17.80
N VAL A 118 11.69 -1.09 -18.81
CA VAL A 118 10.77 -0.53 -19.83
C VAL A 118 9.93 -1.61 -20.51
N GLY A 119 10.57 -2.73 -20.91
CA GLY A 119 9.89 -3.81 -21.64
C GLY A 119 8.67 -4.36 -20.91
N PRO A 120 8.81 -4.90 -19.69
CA PRO A 120 7.69 -5.38 -18.90
C PRO A 120 6.60 -4.34 -18.63
N PHE A 121 6.97 -3.08 -18.33
CA PHE A 121 6.00 -2.01 -18.12
C PHE A 121 5.19 -1.71 -19.38
N LEU A 122 5.86 -1.51 -20.52
CA LEU A 122 5.17 -1.23 -21.76
C LEU A 122 4.29 -2.40 -22.20
N LEU A 123 4.80 -3.63 -22.13
CA LEU A 123 4.02 -4.81 -22.50
C LEU A 123 2.82 -5.02 -21.57
N GLY A 124 2.99 -4.80 -20.26
CA GLY A 124 1.89 -4.86 -19.30
C GLY A 124 0.80 -3.82 -19.57
N VAL A 125 1.19 -2.56 -19.81
CA VAL A 125 0.25 -1.47 -20.13
C VAL A 125 -0.42 -1.72 -21.47
N LEU A 126 0.33 -2.16 -22.51
CA LEU A 126 -0.23 -2.49 -23.82
C LEU A 126 -1.19 -3.68 -23.75
N ALA A 127 -0.89 -4.69 -22.94
CA ALA A 127 -1.79 -5.82 -22.74
C ALA A 127 -3.12 -5.36 -22.11
N TYR A 128 -3.09 -4.49 -21.09
CA TYR A 128 -4.31 -3.89 -20.55
C TYR A 128 -5.05 -3.04 -21.56
N LEU A 129 -4.33 -2.25 -22.36
CA LEU A 129 -4.94 -1.43 -23.41
C LEU A 129 -5.66 -2.34 -24.42
N ALA A 130 -5.04 -3.44 -24.85
CA ALA A 130 -5.65 -4.41 -25.75
C ALA A 130 -6.93 -5.02 -25.12
N VAL A 131 -6.89 -5.41 -23.86
CA VAL A 131 -8.07 -5.93 -23.14
C VAL A 131 -9.18 -4.86 -23.09
N ILE A 132 -8.84 -3.62 -22.75
CA ILE A 132 -9.80 -2.50 -22.68
C ILE A 132 -10.44 -2.26 -24.07
N VAL A 133 -9.65 -2.26 -25.14
CA VAL A 133 -10.15 -2.07 -26.51
C VAL A 133 -11.10 -3.19 -26.91
N VAL A 134 -10.72 -4.45 -26.66
CA VAL A 134 -11.56 -5.61 -27.01
C VAL A 134 -12.86 -5.59 -26.19
N VAL A 135 -12.76 -5.41 -24.87
CA VAL A 135 -13.95 -5.38 -24.01
C VAL A 135 -14.86 -4.20 -24.39
N SER A 136 -14.30 -3.01 -24.63
CA SER A 136 -15.06 -1.84 -25.05
C SER A 136 -15.76 -2.06 -26.40
N ALA A 137 -15.09 -2.68 -27.37
CA ALA A 137 -15.68 -2.99 -28.66
C ALA A 137 -16.86 -3.97 -28.54
N VAL A 138 -16.69 -5.02 -27.71
CA VAL A 138 -17.77 -5.99 -27.45
C VAL A 138 -18.96 -5.31 -26.75
N LEU A 139 -18.68 -4.52 -25.70
CA LEU A 139 -19.72 -3.82 -24.97
C LEU A 139 -20.45 -2.81 -25.85
N PHE A 140 -19.71 -2.08 -26.70
CA PHE A 140 -20.30 -1.15 -27.66
C PHE A 140 -21.21 -1.88 -28.66
N ALA A 141 -20.77 -3.01 -29.18
CA ALA A 141 -21.58 -3.84 -30.09
C ALA A 141 -22.86 -4.36 -29.41
N VAL A 142 -22.76 -4.79 -28.14
CA VAL A 142 -23.92 -5.24 -27.35
C VAL A 142 -24.91 -4.08 -27.11
N ILE A 143 -24.43 -2.90 -26.72
CA ILE A 143 -25.26 -1.72 -26.52
C ILE A 143 -25.92 -1.31 -27.83
N LEU A 144 -25.15 -1.20 -28.91
CA LEU A 144 -25.68 -0.80 -30.21
C LEU A 144 -26.72 -1.81 -30.73
N GLY A 145 -26.42 -3.08 -30.65
CA GLY A 145 -27.38 -4.15 -31.03
C GLY A 145 -28.63 -4.11 -30.15
N GLY A 146 -28.48 -3.94 -28.85
CA GLY A 146 -29.59 -3.81 -27.91
C GLY A 146 -30.46 -2.57 -28.19
N THR A 147 -29.86 -1.41 -28.48
CA THR A 147 -30.61 -0.19 -28.82
C THR A 147 -31.38 -0.34 -30.12
N VAL A 148 -30.74 -0.86 -31.17
CA VAL A 148 -31.39 -1.12 -32.46
C VAL A 148 -32.56 -2.11 -32.30
N ALA A 149 -32.34 -3.22 -31.57
CA ALA A 149 -33.39 -4.22 -31.34
C ALA A 149 -34.55 -3.71 -30.46
N SER A 150 -34.33 -2.63 -29.71
CA SER A 150 -35.29 -2.02 -28.79
C SER A 150 -36.22 -1.03 -29.48
N VAL A 151 -35.95 -0.62 -30.72
CA VAL A 151 -36.77 0.34 -31.50
C VAL A 151 -37.60 -0.45 -32.51
N ASP A 152 -38.88 -0.10 -32.62
CA ASP A 152 -39.76 -0.64 -33.64
C ASP A 152 -39.42 0.05 -34.98
N PRO A 153 -39.11 -0.71 -36.07
CA PRO A 153 -38.67 -0.11 -37.32
C PRO A 153 -39.75 0.71 -38.06
N ASP A 154 -41.03 0.41 -37.81
CA ASP A 154 -42.13 1.07 -38.49
C ASP A 154 -42.60 2.35 -37.78
N THR A 155 -42.64 2.29 -36.42
CA THR A 155 -43.12 3.44 -35.60
C THR A 155 -41.99 4.29 -35.06
N GLN A 156 -40.74 3.82 -35.10
CA GLN A 156 -39.56 4.47 -34.49
C GLN A 156 -39.71 4.67 -32.97
N GLU A 157 -40.62 3.94 -32.35
CA GLU A 157 -40.87 3.99 -30.90
C GLU A 157 -40.14 2.84 -30.18
N LEU A 158 -39.86 3.05 -28.88
CA LEU A 158 -39.29 1.99 -28.03
C LEU A 158 -40.33 0.89 -27.81
N ARG A 159 -39.98 -0.34 -28.09
CA ARG A 159 -40.81 -1.50 -27.77
C ARG A 159 -41.11 -1.58 -26.29
N ASN A 160 -42.33 -2.03 -25.93
CA ASN A 160 -42.77 -2.18 -24.55
C ASN A 160 -41.76 -3.03 -23.76
N GLY A 161 -41.28 -2.49 -22.63
CA GLY A 161 -40.26 -3.14 -21.78
C GLY A 161 -38.79 -2.95 -22.20
N ALA A 162 -38.52 -2.44 -23.41
CA ALA A 162 -37.17 -2.22 -23.91
C ALA A 162 -36.33 -1.29 -23.02
N GLY A 163 -36.96 -0.25 -22.44
CA GLY A 163 -36.27 0.67 -21.55
C GLY A 163 -35.67 0.00 -20.32
N VAL A 164 -36.36 -0.99 -19.76
CA VAL A 164 -35.83 -1.79 -18.62
C VAL A 164 -34.62 -2.61 -19.05
N GLY A 165 -34.67 -3.26 -20.20
CA GLY A 165 -33.54 -4.02 -20.75
C GLY A 165 -32.32 -3.17 -21.00
N LEU A 166 -32.49 -1.96 -21.55
CA LEU A 166 -31.39 -1.00 -21.76
C LEU A 166 -30.75 -0.57 -20.44
N VAL A 167 -31.55 -0.25 -19.40
CA VAL A 167 -31.02 0.12 -18.09
C VAL A 167 -30.17 -1.02 -17.50
N PHE A 168 -30.65 -2.27 -17.52
CA PHE A 168 -29.88 -3.40 -17.06
C PHE A 168 -28.60 -3.63 -17.90
N GLY A 169 -28.67 -3.42 -19.21
CA GLY A 169 -27.52 -3.48 -20.11
C GLY A 169 -26.44 -2.45 -19.73
N TYR A 170 -26.83 -1.21 -19.51
CA TYR A 170 -25.90 -0.15 -19.08
C TYR A 170 -25.31 -0.41 -17.70
N LEU A 171 -26.10 -0.91 -16.75
CA LEU A 171 -25.60 -1.30 -15.41
C LEU A 171 -24.59 -2.45 -15.48
N LEU A 172 -24.84 -3.43 -16.35
CA LEU A 172 -23.88 -4.53 -16.56
C LEU A 172 -22.56 -4.01 -17.14
N VAL A 173 -22.62 -3.13 -18.14
CA VAL A 173 -21.46 -2.49 -18.75
C VAL A 173 -20.67 -1.70 -17.70
N ALA A 174 -21.35 -0.91 -16.88
CA ALA A 174 -20.74 -0.15 -15.82
C ALA A 174 -20.04 -1.07 -14.79
N ALA A 175 -20.69 -2.18 -14.40
CA ALA A 175 -20.11 -3.17 -13.50
C ALA A 175 -18.83 -3.80 -14.07
N VAL A 176 -18.85 -4.20 -15.35
CA VAL A 176 -17.68 -4.76 -16.04
C VAL A 176 -16.55 -3.72 -16.10
N ALA A 177 -16.85 -2.46 -16.43
CA ALA A 177 -15.87 -1.38 -16.48
C ALA A 177 -15.21 -1.13 -15.10
N VAL A 178 -16.00 -1.13 -14.02
CA VAL A 178 -15.50 -0.99 -12.65
C VAL A 178 -14.57 -2.15 -12.29
N LEU A 179 -14.98 -3.38 -12.56
CA LEU A 179 -14.16 -4.57 -12.30
C LEU A 179 -12.85 -4.54 -13.08
N LEU A 180 -12.91 -4.21 -14.37
CA LEU A 180 -11.73 -4.12 -15.21
C LEU A 180 -10.76 -3.03 -14.74
N SER A 181 -11.29 -1.88 -14.33
CA SER A 181 -10.49 -0.78 -13.77
C SER A 181 -9.81 -1.17 -12.46
N ALA A 182 -10.53 -1.82 -11.55
CA ALA A 182 -9.98 -2.31 -10.29
C ALA A 182 -8.86 -3.34 -10.52
N PHE A 183 -9.07 -4.20 -11.49
CA PHE A 183 -8.14 -5.23 -11.92
C PHE A 183 -6.83 -4.63 -12.46
N MET A 184 -6.93 -3.67 -13.37
CA MET A 184 -5.79 -2.96 -13.91
C MET A 184 -5.01 -2.21 -12.84
N GLN A 185 -5.72 -1.46 -11.98
CA GLN A 185 -5.08 -0.70 -10.90
C GLN A 185 -4.33 -1.63 -9.93
N ALA A 186 -4.93 -2.77 -9.56
CA ALA A 186 -4.29 -3.75 -8.69
C ALA A 186 -3.02 -4.35 -9.31
N GLY A 187 -3.09 -4.75 -10.58
CA GLY A 187 -1.96 -5.33 -11.31
C GLY A 187 -0.78 -4.36 -11.42
N VAL A 188 -1.06 -3.11 -11.79
CA VAL A 188 0.00 -2.10 -11.91
C VAL A 188 0.56 -1.72 -10.54
N THR A 189 -0.28 -1.55 -9.51
CA THR A 189 0.18 -1.28 -8.14
C THR A 189 1.08 -2.42 -7.62
N ARG A 190 0.72 -3.67 -7.88
CA ARG A 190 1.57 -4.83 -7.54
C ARG A 190 2.92 -4.77 -8.23
N ALA A 191 2.93 -4.53 -9.54
CA ALA A 191 4.17 -4.42 -10.31
C ALA A 191 5.10 -3.34 -9.73
N THR A 192 4.57 -2.17 -9.39
CA THR A 192 5.38 -1.09 -8.79
C THR A 192 5.89 -1.42 -7.39
N LEU A 193 5.12 -2.16 -6.57
CA LEU A 193 5.57 -2.65 -5.26
C LEU A 193 6.68 -3.70 -5.41
N GLU A 194 6.58 -4.64 -6.36
CA GLU A 194 7.65 -5.60 -6.62
C GLU A 194 8.96 -4.92 -7.07
N VAL A 195 8.85 -3.85 -7.87
CA VAL A 195 10.02 -3.01 -8.23
C VAL A 195 10.60 -2.31 -7.00
N ALA A 196 9.77 -1.81 -6.11
CA ALA A 196 10.23 -1.19 -4.87
C ALA A 196 10.94 -2.18 -3.94
N ASP A 197 10.56 -3.46 -3.99
CA ASP A 197 11.23 -4.56 -3.28
C ASP A 197 12.52 -5.05 -4.01
N GLY A 198 12.91 -4.42 -5.12
CA GLY A 198 14.09 -4.79 -5.90
C GLY A 198 13.91 -6.01 -6.81
N ARG A 199 12.68 -6.48 -6.99
CA ARG A 199 12.40 -7.62 -7.86
C ARG A 199 12.28 -7.18 -9.32
N ARG A 200 12.66 -8.08 -10.22
CA ARG A 200 12.37 -7.91 -11.64
C ARG A 200 10.92 -8.31 -11.89
N ILE A 201 10.22 -7.46 -12.62
CA ILE A 201 8.84 -7.74 -13.01
C ILE A 201 8.77 -8.44 -14.37
N GLU A 202 7.78 -9.29 -14.52
CA GLU A 202 7.39 -9.91 -15.77
C GLU A 202 5.99 -9.46 -16.15
N VAL A 203 5.59 -9.64 -17.42
CA VAL A 203 4.22 -9.32 -17.83
C VAL A 203 3.18 -10.06 -16.99
N GLY A 204 3.48 -11.30 -16.58
CA GLY A 204 2.64 -12.08 -15.69
C GLY A 204 2.38 -11.44 -14.32
N THR A 205 3.29 -10.59 -13.82
CA THR A 205 3.13 -9.88 -12.53
C THR A 205 1.88 -8.98 -12.53
N PHE A 206 1.58 -8.36 -13.67
CA PHE A 206 0.40 -7.49 -13.83
C PHE A 206 -0.93 -8.24 -13.74
N PHE A 207 -0.92 -9.55 -13.98
CA PHE A 207 -2.10 -10.41 -14.01
C PHE A 207 -2.18 -11.38 -12.83
N ARG A 208 -1.41 -11.16 -11.77
CA ARG A 208 -1.50 -11.96 -10.53
C ARG A 208 -2.58 -11.40 -9.62
N PHE A 209 -3.48 -12.26 -9.17
CA PHE A 209 -4.71 -11.86 -8.47
C PHE A 209 -4.83 -12.45 -7.07
N ASP A 210 -3.77 -12.33 -6.27
CA ASP A 210 -3.86 -12.66 -4.85
C ASP A 210 -4.79 -11.64 -4.16
N ASP A 211 -5.67 -12.12 -3.29
CA ASP A 211 -6.63 -11.29 -2.54
C ASP A 211 -7.57 -10.41 -3.41
N PHE A 212 -7.86 -10.85 -4.65
CA PHE A 212 -8.69 -10.08 -5.60
C PHE A 212 -10.01 -9.59 -5.00
N GLY A 213 -10.68 -10.43 -4.18
CA GLY A 213 -11.91 -10.03 -3.51
C GLY A 213 -11.74 -8.79 -2.62
N LYS A 214 -10.62 -8.68 -1.89
CA LYS A 214 -10.34 -7.49 -1.07
C LYS A 214 -10.07 -6.26 -1.93
N VAL A 215 -9.37 -6.43 -3.06
CA VAL A 215 -9.11 -5.34 -4.01
C VAL A 215 -10.41 -4.80 -4.59
N VAL A 216 -11.32 -5.69 -5.03
CA VAL A 216 -12.62 -5.30 -5.58
C VAL A 216 -13.46 -4.57 -4.52
N VAL A 217 -13.54 -5.11 -3.31
CA VAL A 217 -14.29 -4.46 -2.22
C VAL A 217 -13.69 -3.10 -1.87
N ALA A 218 -12.36 -2.98 -1.81
CA ALA A 218 -11.69 -1.70 -1.56
C ALA A 218 -11.97 -0.68 -2.67
N ALA A 219 -11.86 -1.10 -3.93
CA ALA A 219 -12.16 -0.25 -5.08
C ALA A 219 -13.62 0.21 -5.11
N LEU A 220 -14.56 -0.69 -4.79
CA LEU A 220 -15.99 -0.35 -4.69
C LEU A 220 -16.26 0.64 -3.54
N LEU A 221 -15.68 0.42 -2.36
CA LEU A 221 -15.85 1.32 -1.23
C LEU A 221 -15.27 2.72 -1.50
N VAL A 222 -14.07 2.78 -2.09
CA VAL A 222 -13.45 4.05 -2.48
C VAL A 222 -14.24 4.71 -3.59
N GLY A 223 -14.65 3.96 -4.61
CA GLY A 223 -15.48 4.47 -5.70
C GLY A 223 -16.83 5.00 -5.23
N LEU A 224 -17.53 4.25 -4.38
CA LEU A 224 -18.81 4.65 -3.80
C LEU A 224 -18.66 5.87 -2.90
N GLY A 225 -17.66 5.89 -2.02
CA GLY A 225 -17.40 7.03 -1.15
C GLY A 225 -17.08 8.31 -1.95
N THR A 226 -16.28 8.17 -3.01
CA THR A 226 -15.99 9.27 -3.94
C THR A 226 -17.26 9.73 -4.68
N ALA A 227 -18.05 8.78 -5.20
CA ALA A 227 -19.28 9.11 -5.94
C ALA A 227 -20.32 9.82 -5.06
N VAL A 228 -20.54 9.32 -3.83
CA VAL A 228 -21.41 9.97 -2.85
C VAL A 228 -20.89 11.37 -2.51
N GLY A 229 -19.58 11.51 -2.29
CA GLY A 229 -18.95 12.79 -2.02
C GLY A 229 -19.14 13.79 -3.17
N VAL A 230 -18.95 13.35 -4.43
CA VAL A 230 -19.15 14.18 -5.63
C VAL A 230 -20.63 14.54 -5.83
N LEU A 231 -21.54 13.60 -5.53
CA LEU A 231 -22.99 13.85 -5.65
C LEU A 231 -23.48 14.90 -4.65
N LEU A 232 -22.93 14.91 -3.44
CA LEU A 232 -23.22 15.93 -2.43
C LEU A 232 -22.61 17.27 -2.81
N PHE A 233 -21.30 17.27 -3.04
CA PHE A 233 -20.52 18.40 -3.56
C PHE A 233 -19.22 17.86 -4.18
N VAL A 234 -18.76 18.43 -5.26
CA VAL A 234 -17.55 17.99 -5.98
C VAL A 234 -16.32 17.96 -5.06
N ILE A 235 -16.15 18.98 -4.21
CA ILE A 235 -14.98 19.10 -3.33
C ILE A 235 -14.87 17.96 -2.31
N PRO A 236 -15.91 17.59 -1.53
CA PRO A 236 -15.84 16.43 -0.62
C PRO A 236 -15.47 15.12 -1.31
N GLY A 237 -15.97 14.88 -2.53
CA GLY A 237 -15.62 13.70 -3.29
C GLY A 237 -14.14 13.66 -3.69
N LEU A 238 -13.60 14.79 -4.14
CA LEU A 238 -12.18 14.91 -4.47
C LEU A 238 -11.28 14.76 -3.24
N VAL A 239 -11.67 15.33 -2.10
CA VAL A 239 -10.95 15.18 -0.83
C VAL A 239 -10.95 13.71 -0.39
N PHE A 240 -12.10 13.03 -0.49
CA PHE A 240 -12.18 11.60 -0.16
C PHE A 240 -11.26 10.77 -1.07
N ALA A 241 -11.32 10.96 -2.38
CA ALA A 241 -10.46 10.26 -3.34
C ALA A 241 -8.97 10.52 -3.06
N PHE A 242 -8.59 11.77 -2.76
CA PHE A 242 -7.23 12.14 -2.41
C PHE A 242 -6.76 11.45 -1.12
N LEU A 243 -7.58 11.40 -0.08
CA LEU A 243 -7.26 10.71 1.17
C LEU A 243 -7.19 9.18 1.00
N ALA A 244 -7.97 8.62 0.09
CA ALA A 244 -8.03 7.18 -0.18
C ALA A 244 -6.97 6.67 -1.17
N GLN A 245 -6.10 7.52 -1.72
CA GLN A 245 -5.22 7.17 -2.84
C GLN A 245 -4.25 6.02 -2.57
N PHE A 246 -3.85 5.78 -1.32
CA PHE A 246 -2.98 4.67 -0.94
C PHE A 246 -3.74 3.41 -0.49
N THR A 247 -5.06 3.38 -0.56
CA THR A 247 -5.86 2.23 -0.11
C THR A 247 -5.44 0.93 -0.77
N LEU A 248 -5.28 0.92 -2.10
CA LEU A 248 -4.86 -0.28 -2.83
C LEU A 248 -3.45 -0.74 -2.46
N PHE A 249 -2.55 0.18 -2.16
CA PHE A 249 -1.22 -0.15 -1.67
C PHE A 249 -1.30 -0.92 -0.35
N TYR A 250 -2.10 -0.47 0.62
CA TYR A 250 -2.29 -1.18 1.88
C TYR A 250 -2.96 -2.54 1.72
N VAL A 251 -3.93 -2.66 0.81
CA VAL A 251 -4.59 -3.95 0.53
C VAL A 251 -3.62 -4.95 -0.07
N ILE A 252 -2.79 -4.52 -1.05
CA ILE A 252 -1.90 -5.41 -1.80
C ILE A 252 -0.62 -5.71 -1.01
N ASP A 253 0.01 -4.68 -0.45
CA ASP A 253 1.29 -4.77 0.24
C ASP A 253 1.16 -5.36 1.65
N LYS A 254 0.23 -4.82 2.45
CA LYS A 254 0.02 -5.23 3.84
C LYS A 254 -1.09 -6.26 4.02
N ARG A 255 -1.76 -6.67 2.93
CA ARG A 255 -2.91 -7.60 2.93
C ARG A 255 -4.04 -7.18 3.87
N MET A 256 -4.18 -5.88 4.12
CA MET A 256 -5.15 -5.33 5.04
C MET A 256 -6.60 -5.55 4.57
N ALA A 257 -7.53 -5.58 5.52
CA ALA A 257 -8.95 -5.52 5.19
C ALA A 257 -9.29 -4.16 4.53
N PRO A 258 -10.25 -4.12 3.57
CA PRO A 258 -10.54 -2.91 2.78
C PRO A 258 -10.80 -1.65 3.62
N VAL A 259 -11.61 -1.78 4.68
CA VAL A 259 -11.96 -0.64 5.55
C VAL A 259 -10.73 -0.15 6.34
N ASP A 260 -9.91 -1.06 6.83
CA ASP A 260 -8.69 -0.72 7.57
C ASP A 260 -7.65 -0.08 6.65
N ALA A 261 -7.56 -0.55 5.39
CA ALA A 261 -6.71 0.05 4.36
C ALA A 261 -7.13 1.50 4.02
N ILE A 262 -8.45 1.78 3.94
CA ILE A 262 -8.98 3.14 3.78
C ILE A 262 -8.57 4.02 4.96
N ARG A 263 -8.76 3.54 6.20
CA ARG A 263 -8.37 4.28 7.41
C ARG A 263 -6.87 4.54 7.46
N ALA A 264 -6.06 3.54 7.12
CA ALA A 264 -4.60 3.67 7.04
C ALA A 264 -4.17 4.70 6.00
N SER A 265 -4.78 4.68 4.80
CA SER A 265 -4.56 5.67 3.75
C SER A 265 -4.90 7.08 4.23
N PHE A 266 -6.06 7.27 4.85
CA PHE A 266 -6.47 8.57 5.40
C PHE A 266 -5.48 9.08 6.44
N THR A 267 -5.03 8.20 7.34
CA THR A 267 -4.06 8.55 8.37
C THR A 267 -2.71 8.94 7.77
N LEU A 268 -2.21 8.17 6.80
CA LEU A 268 -0.94 8.44 6.14
C LEU A 268 -0.98 9.79 5.40
N VAL A 269 -2.02 10.02 4.60
CA VAL A 269 -2.18 11.25 3.82
C VAL A 269 -2.38 12.46 4.72
N SER A 270 -3.24 12.37 5.75
CA SER A 270 -3.51 13.50 6.65
C SER A 270 -2.29 13.92 7.47
N ARG A 271 -1.40 12.97 7.81
CA ARG A 271 -0.14 13.28 8.51
C ARG A 271 0.92 13.90 7.59
N ASN A 272 0.81 13.69 6.28
CA ASN A 272 1.81 14.09 5.29
C ASN A 272 1.19 14.93 4.15
N LEU A 273 0.17 15.73 4.44
CA LEU A 273 -0.62 16.46 3.44
C LEU A 273 0.23 17.22 2.42
N GLY A 274 1.26 17.96 2.87
CA GLY A 274 2.11 18.76 1.99
C GLY A 274 2.86 17.92 0.96
N ALA A 275 3.55 16.89 1.42
CA ALA A 275 4.34 16.01 0.55
C ALA A 275 3.45 15.22 -0.43
N VAL A 276 2.33 14.69 0.08
CA VAL A 276 1.39 13.89 -0.73
C VAL A 276 0.64 14.75 -1.73
N LEU A 277 0.22 15.96 -1.35
CA LEU A 277 -0.43 16.90 -2.26
C LEU A 277 0.52 17.34 -3.39
N LEU A 278 1.77 17.66 -3.04
CA LEU A 278 2.76 18.05 -4.03
C LEU A 278 3.06 16.89 -5.00
N LEU A 279 3.18 15.66 -4.50
CA LEU A 279 3.32 14.47 -5.33
C LEU A 279 2.11 14.29 -6.26
N PHE A 280 0.91 14.39 -5.71
CA PHE A 280 -0.34 14.26 -6.47
C PHE A 280 -0.40 15.27 -7.62
N LEU A 281 -0.09 16.53 -7.34
CA LEU A 281 -0.06 17.59 -8.36
C LEU A 281 1.02 17.33 -9.42
N ALA A 282 2.21 16.87 -9.00
CA ALA A 282 3.29 16.55 -9.91
C ALA A 282 2.96 15.36 -10.83
N VAL A 283 2.37 14.30 -10.28
CA VAL A 283 1.89 13.13 -11.05
C VAL A 283 0.78 13.55 -12.02
N TYR A 284 -0.16 14.38 -11.55
CA TYR A 284 -1.22 14.90 -12.40
C TYR A 284 -0.66 15.74 -13.56
N ALA A 285 0.27 16.65 -13.28
CA ALA A 285 0.92 17.47 -14.30
C ALA A 285 1.70 16.63 -15.31
N ALA A 286 2.45 15.61 -14.84
CA ALA A 286 3.17 14.68 -15.71
C ALA A 286 2.22 13.91 -16.65
N ASN A 287 1.08 13.45 -16.12
CA ASN A 287 0.07 12.78 -16.94
C ASN A 287 -0.66 13.73 -17.90
N LEU A 288 -0.88 14.98 -17.51
CA LEU A 288 -1.45 16.00 -18.42
C LEU A 288 -0.53 16.26 -19.61
N VAL A 289 0.78 16.41 -19.36
CA VAL A 289 1.79 16.54 -20.43
C VAL A 289 1.83 15.27 -21.29
N GLY A 290 1.80 14.08 -20.66
CA GLY A 290 1.74 12.81 -21.38
C GLY A 290 0.52 12.67 -22.29
N SER A 291 -0.65 13.17 -21.84
CA SER A 291 -1.87 13.18 -22.63
C SER A 291 -1.80 14.15 -23.81
N ALA A 292 -1.21 15.33 -23.62
CA ALA A 292 -1.03 16.33 -24.66
C ALA A 292 -0.17 15.83 -25.83
N LEU A 293 0.69 14.85 -25.60
CA LEU A 293 1.50 14.17 -26.63
C LEU A 293 0.71 13.02 -27.32
N CYS A 294 -0.53 13.31 -27.74
CA CYS A 294 -1.44 12.36 -28.39
C CYS A 294 -1.67 11.04 -27.60
N GLY A 295 -1.57 11.10 -26.28
CA GLY A 295 -1.73 9.94 -25.40
C GLY A 295 -0.52 8.98 -25.34
N VAL A 296 0.39 9.04 -26.32
CA VAL A 296 1.59 8.19 -26.33
C VAL A 296 2.48 8.47 -25.13
N GLY A 297 2.57 9.73 -24.71
CA GLY A 297 3.30 10.12 -23.51
C GLY A 297 2.79 9.46 -22.23
N GLN A 298 1.52 9.05 -22.17
CA GLN A 298 0.98 8.31 -21.01
C GLN A 298 1.59 6.92 -20.83
N LEU A 299 2.09 6.29 -21.89
CA LEU A 299 2.82 5.01 -21.76
C LEU A 299 4.07 5.14 -20.90
N VAL A 300 4.56 6.35 -20.73
CA VAL A 300 5.72 6.68 -19.90
C VAL A 300 5.30 7.39 -18.60
N SER A 301 4.50 8.45 -18.69
CA SER A 301 4.13 9.26 -17.53
C SER A 301 3.32 8.48 -16.50
N PHE A 302 2.45 7.58 -16.94
CA PHE A 302 1.63 6.77 -16.04
C PHE A 302 2.47 5.80 -15.18
N PRO A 303 3.32 4.91 -15.74
CA PRO A 303 4.14 4.03 -14.92
C PRO A 303 5.17 4.78 -14.07
N VAL A 304 5.77 5.86 -14.58
CA VAL A 304 6.70 6.68 -13.80
C VAL A 304 6.00 7.35 -12.62
N GLY A 305 4.81 7.91 -12.84
CA GLY A 305 4.00 8.51 -11.79
C GLY A 305 3.60 7.50 -10.70
N LEU A 306 3.23 6.28 -11.09
CA LEU A 306 2.92 5.20 -10.14
C LEU A 306 4.15 4.73 -9.36
N LEU A 307 5.31 4.61 -10.01
CA LEU A 307 6.57 4.29 -9.33
C LEU A 307 6.93 5.39 -8.33
N ALA A 308 6.80 6.66 -8.70
CA ALA A 308 7.01 7.78 -7.78
C ALA A 308 6.03 7.74 -6.59
N THR A 309 4.77 7.37 -6.84
CA THR A 309 3.75 7.19 -5.80
C THR A 309 4.11 6.02 -4.87
N THR A 310 4.60 4.90 -5.41
CA THR A 310 5.06 3.74 -4.64
C THR A 310 6.26 4.09 -3.77
N TRP A 311 7.22 4.82 -4.32
CA TRP A 311 8.38 5.31 -3.56
C TRP A 311 7.95 6.18 -2.38
N MET A 312 7.06 7.14 -2.62
CA MET A 312 6.53 8.01 -1.57
C MET A 312 5.77 7.21 -0.51
N TYR A 313 4.92 6.26 -0.92
CA TYR A 313 4.18 5.37 -0.02
C TYR A 313 5.11 4.64 0.96
N ARG A 314 6.22 4.06 0.47
CA ARG A 314 7.22 3.37 1.30
C ARG A 314 7.98 4.35 2.20
N ARG A 315 8.44 5.47 1.65
CA ARG A 315 9.25 6.45 2.41
C ARG A 315 8.48 7.15 3.51
N LEU A 316 7.19 7.43 3.32
CA LEU A 316 6.32 7.99 4.37
C LEU A 316 6.05 7.02 5.53
N GLN A 317 6.38 5.76 5.38
CA GLN A 317 6.28 4.71 6.40
C GLN A 317 7.66 4.28 6.92
N ASP A 318 8.72 5.03 6.58
CA ASP A 318 10.12 4.72 6.92
C ASP A 318 10.56 3.33 6.41
N GLU A 319 9.94 2.85 5.32
CA GLU A 319 10.25 1.57 4.71
C GLU A 319 11.34 1.71 3.63
N PRO A 320 12.21 0.69 3.49
CA PRO A 320 13.25 0.70 2.47
C PRO A 320 12.65 0.58 1.07
N VAL A 321 13.29 1.21 0.11
CA VAL A 321 13.09 1.03 -1.33
C VAL A 321 14.39 0.59 -1.97
N ALA A 322 14.31 -0.32 -2.92
CA ALA A 322 15.48 -0.78 -3.65
C ALA A 322 16.21 0.38 -4.35
N PRO A 323 17.56 0.42 -4.28
CA PRO A 323 18.39 1.48 -4.84
C PRO A 323 18.29 1.58 -6.36
#